data_69e802a5e0ef214577f4ebf9ca03f359
#
_entry.id   69e802a5e0ef214577f4ebf9ca03f359
#
_cell.length_a   1.000
_cell.length_b   1.000
_cell.length_c   1.000
_cell.angle_alpha   90.00
_cell.angle_beta   90.00
_cell.angle_gamma   90.00
#
_symmetry.space_group_name_H-M   'P 1'
#
loop_
_entity.id
_entity.type
_entity.pdbx_description
1 polymer ?
#
loop_
_entity_poly.entity_id
_entity_poly.type
_entity_poly.pdbx_seq_one_letter_code
_entity_poly.pdbx_strand_id
1 'polypeptide(L)'
;LPVAFITGILGRFLNNFALVVVIGVLASLWVSLTLTPMLCAKYLDLPSKDSRVYRVLEGAFVRLDNGYRRFLAVSLTHRWTVVLIASAIVASSAYFFATVGKAFVPEEDESRFMINVQTPLGSNLEYTAARLAEIEQIIAARPETYSFFAAVGLGEVGQVNSGRIFVRLVERNKRKLGQADIMKELRRDLNQIPGVLAFPAAVPTIGGQRGEPLQFAILGEDLRKLDELSNAMIAQLSQLPGMGKLDKDLKLNLPEVRLTLDRDRAAQLGISAQDVAQTLSLMTGGVDVAEFKERNQ
;
A
#
# COMPACT_ATOMS: atom_id res chain seq x y z
N LEU A 1 7.67 15.33 18.54
CA LEU A 1 9.07 14.88 18.75
C LEU A 1 9.23 13.35 18.71
N PRO A 2 8.47 12.49 19.45
CA PRO A 2 8.69 11.04 19.43
C PRO A 2 8.63 10.41 18.04
N VAL A 3 7.78 10.93 17.15
CA VAL A 3 7.61 10.47 15.78
C VAL A 3 8.88 10.62 14.93
N ALA A 4 9.72 11.60 15.21
CA ALA A 4 10.99 11.81 14.52
C ALA A 4 12.05 10.73 14.82
N PHE A 5 11.83 9.91 15.84
CA PHE A 5 12.76 8.84 16.24
C PHE A 5 12.27 7.46 15.87
N ILE A 6 11.17 7.34 15.13
CA ILE A 6 10.69 6.06 14.62
C ILE A 6 11.62 5.58 13.50
N THR A 7 12.06 4.33 13.59
CA THR A 7 12.91 3.67 12.58
C THR A 7 12.09 2.82 11.61
N GLY A 8 12.70 2.40 10.50
CA GLY A 8 12.06 1.57 9.49
C GLY A 8 11.34 2.38 8.39
N ILE A 9 10.49 1.71 7.61
CA ILE A 9 9.76 2.31 6.48
C ILE A 9 8.85 3.43 6.97
N LEU A 10 8.16 3.21 8.07
CA LEU A 10 7.30 4.17 8.72
C LEU A 10 8.08 5.42 9.17
N GLY A 11 9.26 5.21 9.75
CA GLY A 11 10.13 6.31 10.17
C GLY A 11 10.57 7.18 9.02
N ARG A 12 10.94 6.61 7.88
CA ARG A 12 11.31 7.39 6.67
C ARG A 12 10.17 8.26 6.18
N PHE A 13 8.94 7.77 6.24
CA PHE A 13 7.76 8.50 5.80
C PHE A 13 7.41 9.65 6.75
N LEU A 14 7.45 9.37 8.05
CA LEU A 14 6.99 10.31 9.08
C LEU A 14 8.07 11.29 9.54
N ASN A 15 9.35 10.97 9.36
CA ASN A 15 10.46 11.81 9.82
C ASN A 15 10.45 13.20 9.16
N ASN A 16 10.31 13.26 7.84
CA ASN A 16 10.24 14.54 7.12
C ASN A 16 9.05 15.39 7.57
N PHE A 17 7.89 14.75 7.77
CA PHE A 17 6.70 15.41 8.29
C PHE A 17 6.93 15.92 9.72
N ALA A 18 7.50 15.10 10.59
CA ALA A 18 7.80 15.46 11.96
C ALA A 18 8.77 16.65 12.05
N LEU A 19 9.82 16.67 11.22
CA LEU A 19 10.79 17.78 11.18
C LEU A 19 10.13 19.09 10.73
N VAL A 20 9.31 19.04 9.68
CA VAL A 20 8.58 20.24 9.20
C VAL A 20 7.67 20.79 10.28
N VAL A 21 6.93 19.92 10.98
CA VAL A 21 6.06 20.35 12.11
C VAL A 21 6.87 20.95 13.25
N VAL A 22 8.00 20.34 13.63
CA VAL A 22 8.87 20.87 14.69
C VAL A 22 9.41 22.25 14.32
N ILE A 23 9.94 22.41 13.12
CA ILE A 23 10.46 23.69 12.62
C ILE A 23 9.34 24.74 12.59
N GLY A 24 8.15 24.36 12.08
CA GLY A 24 7.00 25.25 12.03
C GLY A 24 6.54 25.74 13.41
N VAL A 25 6.50 24.83 14.39
CA VAL A 25 6.15 25.17 15.80
C VAL A 25 7.21 26.08 16.42
N LEU A 26 8.50 25.78 16.22
CA LEU A 26 9.59 26.63 16.73
C LEU A 26 9.58 28.02 16.09
N ALA A 27 9.37 28.12 14.77
CA ALA A 27 9.24 29.39 14.09
C ALA A 27 8.01 30.19 14.60
N SER A 28 6.87 29.53 14.80
CA SER A 28 5.67 30.15 15.37
C SER A 28 5.90 30.65 16.80
N LEU A 29 6.59 29.87 17.62
CA LEU A 29 6.98 30.28 18.97
C LEU A 29 7.87 31.51 18.92
N TRP A 30 8.88 31.54 18.06
CA TRP A 30 9.78 32.68 17.89
C TRP A 30 9.01 33.92 17.47
N VAL A 31 8.13 33.83 16.48
CA VAL A 31 7.28 34.95 16.03
C VAL A 31 6.38 35.44 17.15
N SER A 32 5.75 34.53 17.89
CA SER A 32 4.87 34.89 19.01
C SER A 32 5.59 35.65 20.11
N LEU A 33 6.83 35.26 20.44
CA LEU A 33 7.59 35.88 21.53
C LEU A 33 8.30 37.19 21.12
N THR A 34 8.53 37.40 19.84
CA THR A 34 9.25 38.56 19.31
C THR A 34 8.34 39.55 18.62
N LEU A 35 7.65 39.14 17.58
CA LEU A 35 6.86 40.00 16.69
C LEU A 35 5.60 40.51 17.41
N THR A 36 4.90 39.65 18.13
CA THR A 36 3.65 40.05 18.80
C THR A 36 3.86 41.14 19.86
N PRO A 37 4.82 41.00 20.81
CA PRO A 37 5.11 42.08 21.77
C PRO A 37 5.59 43.35 21.09
N MET A 38 6.42 43.25 20.03
CA MET A 38 6.93 44.41 19.30
C MET A 38 5.78 45.16 18.59
N LEU A 39 4.86 44.46 17.94
CA LEU A 39 3.71 45.06 17.31
C LEU A 39 2.76 45.68 18.31
N CYS A 40 2.54 45.03 19.47
CA CYS A 40 1.75 45.59 20.55
C CYS A 40 2.37 46.90 21.09
N ALA A 41 3.68 46.91 21.31
CA ALA A 41 4.38 48.10 21.81
C ALA A 41 4.34 49.27 20.79
N LYS A 42 4.30 48.96 19.47
CA LYS A 42 4.35 50.00 18.44
C LYS A 42 2.99 50.51 17.99
N TYR A 43 1.98 49.64 17.95
CA TYR A 43 0.68 49.92 17.32
C TYR A 43 -0.51 49.83 18.26
N LEU A 44 -0.34 49.32 19.49
CA LEU A 44 -1.44 49.21 20.43
C LEU A 44 -1.56 50.52 21.23
N ASP A 45 -2.34 51.47 20.71
CA ASP A 45 -2.76 52.64 21.46
C ASP A 45 -3.87 52.29 22.46
N LEU A 46 -3.95 53.07 23.56
CA LEU A 46 -5.03 52.89 24.52
C LEU A 46 -6.37 53.11 23.82
N PRO A 47 -7.27 52.11 23.80
CA PRO A 47 -8.52 52.24 23.09
C PRO A 47 -9.37 53.35 23.69
N SER A 48 -9.94 54.20 22.83
CA SER A 48 -10.96 55.14 23.27
C SER A 48 -12.19 54.35 23.72
N LYS A 49 -12.50 54.39 25.03
CA LYS A 49 -13.64 53.69 25.65
C LYS A 49 -15.01 54.10 25.07
N ASP A 50 -15.07 55.13 24.24
CA ASP A 50 -16.29 55.67 23.65
C ASP A 50 -16.69 55.05 22.32
N SER A 51 -15.83 54.22 21.71
CA SER A 51 -16.15 53.52 20.47
C SER A 51 -17.30 52.48 20.65
N ARG A 52 -18.29 52.51 19.74
CA ARG A 52 -19.37 51.52 19.75
C ARG A 52 -18.84 50.09 19.59
N VAL A 53 -17.81 49.92 18.79
CA VAL A 53 -17.13 48.63 18.57
C VAL A 53 -16.50 48.14 19.85
N TYR A 54 -15.79 49.00 20.59
CA TYR A 54 -15.19 48.64 21.87
C TYR A 54 -16.25 48.15 22.89
N ARG A 55 -17.37 48.86 23.03
CA ARG A 55 -18.45 48.48 23.94
C ARG A 55 -19.10 47.14 23.62
N VAL A 56 -19.27 46.83 22.31
CA VAL A 56 -19.83 45.52 21.87
C VAL A 56 -18.87 44.40 22.19
N LEU A 57 -17.58 44.58 21.85
CA LEU A 57 -16.55 43.58 22.12
C LEU A 57 -16.36 43.38 23.62
N GLU A 58 -16.25 44.46 24.40
CA GLU A 58 -16.14 44.40 25.86
C GLU A 58 -17.33 43.68 26.48
N GLY A 59 -18.55 43.99 26.02
CA GLY A 59 -19.76 43.26 26.45
C GLY A 59 -19.75 41.78 26.11
N ALA A 60 -19.17 41.41 24.99
CA ALA A 60 -19.00 40.01 24.63
C ALA A 60 -17.96 39.30 25.50
N PHE A 61 -16.82 39.93 25.74
CA PHE A 61 -15.77 39.40 26.62
C PHE A 61 -16.25 39.25 28.05
N VAL A 62 -16.94 40.27 28.60
CA VAL A 62 -17.52 40.21 29.96
C VAL A 62 -18.56 39.08 30.10
N ARG A 63 -19.38 38.84 29.07
CA ARG A 63 -20.31 37.73 29.09
C ARG A 63 -19.58 36.37 29.06
N LEU A 64 -18.54 36.28 28.27
CA LEU A 64 -17.70 35.06 28.18
C LEU A 64 -17.01 34.80 29.53
N ASP A 65 -16.39 35.83 30.16
CA ASP A 65 -15.74 35.72 31.45
C ASP A 65 -16.71 35.31 32.56
N ASN A 66 -17.89 35.92 32.58
CA ASN A 66 -18.92 35.56 33.55
C ASN A 66 -19.46 34.13 33.31
N GLY A 67 -19.60 33.72 32.06
CA GLY A 67 -19.96 32.35 31.69
C GLY A 67 -18.90 31.34 32.15
N TYR A 68 -17.63 31.62 31.89
CA TYR A 68 -16.52 30.80 32.35
C TYR A 68 -16.43 30.73 33.89
N ARG A 69 -16.57 31.82 34.59
CA ARG A 69 -16.57 31.84 36.06
C ARG A 69 -17.71 30.99 36.65
N ARG A 70 -18.91 31.06 36.07
CA ARG A 70 -20.04 30.21 36.48
C ARG A 70 -19.75 28.74 36.26
N PHE A 71 -19.26 28.40 35.04
CA PHE A 71 -18.90 27.03 34.70
C PHE A 71 -17.85 26.48 35.65
N LEU A 72 -16.80 27.28 35.92
CA LEU A 72 -15.73 26.91 36.85
C LEU A 72 -16.26 26.70 38.26
N ALA A 73 -17.09 27.63 38.77
CA ALA A 73 -17.71 27.50 40.08
C ALA A 73 -18.54 26.24 40.24
N VAL A 74 -19.38 25.93 39.24
CA VAL A 74 -20.17 24.68 39.20
C VAL A 74 -19.27 23.44 39.16
N SER A 75 -18.22 23.47 38.34
CA SER A 75 -17.26 22.36 38.25
C SER A 75 -16.52 22.10 39.55
N LEU A 76 -16.10 23.16 40.26
CA LEU A 76 -15.42 23.03 41.54
C LEU A 76 -16.37 22.59 42.66
N THR A 77 -17.62 23.07 42.65
CA THR A 77 -18.62 22.66 43.61
C THR A 77 -18.98 21.20 43.47
N HIS A 78 -19.07 20.72 42.20
CA HIS A 78 -19.41 19.33 41.89
C HIS A 78 -18.17 18.54 41.45
N ARG A 79 -17.05 18.72 42.15
CA ARG A 79 -15.75 18.11 41.80
C ARG A 79 -15.80 16.61 41.56
N TRP A 80 -16.56 15.86 42.35
CA TRP A 80 -16.69 14.41 42.20
C TRP A 80 -17.45 14.01 40.93
N THR A 81 -18.48 14.79 40.56
CA THR A 81 -19.20 14.59 39.32
C THR A 81 -18.30 14.82 38.09
N VAL A 82 -17.47 15.87 38.13
CA VAL A 82 -16.50 16.16 37.07
C VAL A 82 -15.44 15.05 36.98
N VAL A 83 -14.94 14.56 38.11
CA VAL A 83 -13.99 13.43 38.13
C VAL A 83 -14.62 12.15 37.56
N LEU A 84 -15.89 11.89 37.93
CA LEU A 84 -16.61 10.72 37.42
C LEU A 84 -16.81 10.80 35.91
N ILE A 85 -17.24 11.95 35.39
CA ILE A 85 -17.39 12.19 33.95
C ILE A 85 -16.06 12.02 33.24
N ALA A 86 -14.99 12.63 33.76
CA ALA A 86 -13.66 12.52 33.19
C ALA A 86 -13.17 11.06 33.18
N SER A 87 -13.36 10.34 34.29
CA SER A 87 -13.04 8.92 34.36
C SER A 87 -13.84 8.06 33.39
N ALA A 88 -15.13 8.36 33.21
CA ALA A 88 -15.98 7.67 32.24
C ALA A 88 -15.51 7.92 30.80
N ILE A 89 -15.08 9.14 30.47
CA ILE A 89 -14.53 9.46 29.14
C ILE A 89 -13.23 8.69 28.92
N VAL A 90 -12.32 8.65 29.92
CA VAL A 90 -11.06 7.91 29.81
C VAL A 90 -11.32 6.41 29.67
N ALA A 91 -12.24 5.86 30.47
CA ALA A 91 -12.62 4.44 30.37
C ALA A 91 -13.25 4.11 29.01
N SER A 92 -14.14 4.98 28.51
CA SER A 92 -14.72 4.87 27.16
C SER A 92 -13.64 4.91 26.09
N SER A 93 -12.66 5.82 26.20
CA SER A 93 -11.54 5.91 25.27
C SER A 93 -10.70 4.61 25.28
N ALA A 94 -10.42 4.07 26.47
CA ALA A 94 -9.70 2.79 26.59
C ALA A 94 -10.47 1.62 25.97
N TYR A 95 -11.80 1.59 26.15
CA TYR A 95 -12.66 0.60 25.52
C TYR A 95 -12.62 0.70 23.99
N PHE A 96 -12.80 1.89 23.43
CA PHE A 96 -12.69 2.09 21.97
C PHE A 96 -11.30 1.77 21.44
N PHE A 97 -10.25 2.14 22.15
CA PHE A 97 -8.87 1.81 21.76
C PHE A 97 -8.62 0.30 21.72
N ALA A 98 -9.27 -0.48 22.57
CA ALA A 98 -9.16 -1.95 22.58
C ALA A 98 -10.00 -2.61 21.48
N THR A 99 -11.16 -2.05 21.13
CA THR A 99 -12.12 -2.64 20.17
C THR A 99 -11.89 -2.20 18.73
N VAL A 100 -11.35 -1.01 18.50
CA VAL A 100 -11.06 -0.51 17.15
C VAL A 100 -9.91 -1.30 16.54
N GLY A 101 -10.13 -1.84 15.35
CA GLY A 101 -9.10 -2.54 14.57
C GLY A 101 -7.88 -1.65 14.34
N LYS A 102 -6.70 -2.24 14.53
CA LYS A 102 -5.43 -1.54 14.31
C LYS A 102 -4.90 -1.92 12.94
N ALA A 103 -4.89 -1.00 12.00
CA ALA A 103 -4.26 -1.14 10.70
C ALA A 103 -3.26 0.02 10.50
N PHE A 104 -2.13 -0.29 9.88
CA PHE A 104 -1.12 0.73 9.56
C PHE A 104 -1.63 1.71 8.50
N VAL A 105 -2.19 1.15 7.43
CA VAL A 105 -2.93 1.88 6.41
C VAL A 105 -4.27 1.17 6.29
N PRO A 106 -5.39 1.80 6.65
CA PRO A 106 -6.69 1.21 6.45
C PRO A 106 -6.93 1.02 4.94
N GLU A 107 -7.51 -0.13 4.59
CA GLU A 107 -7.92 -0.38 3.20
C GLU A 107 -9.11 0.53 2.88
N GLU A 108 -8.86 1.55 2.09
CA GLU A 108 -9.90 2.45 1.61
C GLU A 108 -10.51 1.91 0.32
N ASP A 109 -11.79 2.21 0.11
CA ASP A 109 -12.48 1.86 -1.12
C ASP A 109 -12.17 2.91 -2.20
N GLU A 110 -11.07 2.68 -2.92
CA GLU A 110 -10.64 3.54 -4.03
C GLU A 110 -11.35 3.25 -5.36
N SER A 111 -12.31 2.32 -5.37
CA SER A 111 -12.98 1.81 -6.57
C SER A 111 -12.01 1.26 -7.62
N ARG A 112 -10.86 0.75 -7.17
CA ARG A 112 -9.84 0.11 -8.00
C ARG A 112 -9.04 -0.92 -7.21
N PHE A 113 -8.72 -2.02 -7.85
CA PHE A 113 -7.84 -3.04 -7.29
C PHE A 113 -7.07 -3.73 -8.40
N MET A 114 -6.10 -4.55 -8.05
CA MET A 114 -5.37 -5.37 -9.01
C MET A 114 -5.58 -6.86 -8.72
N ILE A 115 -5.48 -7.67 -9.75
CA ILE A 115 -5.43 -9.13 -9.62
C ILE A 115 -4.06 -9.56 -10.07
N ASN A 116 -3.30 -10.16 -9.17
CA ASN A 116 -2.05 -10.80 -9.51
C ASN A 116 -2.36 -12.23 -9.98
N VAL A 117 -1.82 -12.59 -11.12
CA VAL A 117 -2.04 -13.89 -11.77
C VAL A 117 -0.71 -14.57 -11.96
N GLN A 118 -0.63 -15.81 -11.55
CA GLN A 118 0.55 -16.64 -11.70
C GLN A 118 0.16 -18.04 -12.22
N THR A 119 0.76 -18.43 -13.33
CA THR A 119 0.63 -19.77 -13.90
C THR A 119 1.82 -20.65 -13.50
N PRO A 120 1.77 -21.97 -13.66
CA PRO A 120 2.87 -22.85 -13.32
C PRO A 120 4.18 -22.45 -14.02
N LEU A 121 5.29 -22.72 -13.36
CA LEU A 121 6.62 -22.51 -13.95
C LEU A 121 6.75 -23.30 -15.27
N GLY A 122 7.35 -22.64 -16.27
CA GLY A 122 7.47 -23.21 -17.61
C GLY A 122 6.25 -23.00 -18.52
N SER A 123 5.20 -22.32 -18.03
CA SER A 123 4.10 -21.90 -18.90
C SER A 123 4.59 -20.92 -19.96
N ASN A 124 4.12 -21.09 -21.18
CA ASN A 124 4.38 -20.16 -22.27
C ASN A 124 3.39 -18.98 -22.23
N LEU A 125 3.66 -17.99 -23.07
CA LEU A 125 2.84 -16.79 -23.18
C LEU A 125 1.37 -17.11 -23.52
N GLU A 126 1.14 -18.04 -24.45
CA GLU A 126 -0.19 -18.41 -24.92
C GLU A 126 -1.03 -19.03 -23.80
N TYR A 127 -0.43 -19.94 -23.02
CA TYR A 127 -1.11 -20.55 -21.88
C TYR A 127 -1.50 -19.50 -20.84
N THR A 128 -0.56 -18.60 -20.50
CA THR A 128 -0.82 -17.53 -19.52
C THR A 128 -1.89 -16.58 -20.04
N ALA A 129 -1.84 -16.20 -21.32
CA ALA A 129 -2.84 -15.33 -21.93
C ALA A 129 -4.23 -15.99 -21.94
N ALA A 130 -4.32 -17.30 -22.23
CA ALA A 130 -5.59 -18.02 -22.18
C ALA A 130 -6.19 -18.02 -20.76
N ARG A 131 -5.36 -18.22 -19.72
CA ARG A 131 -5.84 -18.15 -18.32
C ARG A 131 -6.25 -16.74 -17.93
N LEU A 132 -5.54 -15.70 -18.39
CA LEU A 132 -5.96 -14.32 -18.20
C LEU A 132 -7.34 -14.07 -18.85
N ALA A 133 -7.55 -14.54 -20.07
CA ALA A 133 -8.83 -14.37 -20.78
C ALA A 133 -10.01 -15.00 -20.01
N GLU A 134 -9.82 -16.14 -19.36
CA GLU A 134 -10.85 -16.74 -18.49
C GLU A 134 -11.18 -15.82 -17.29
N ILE A 135 -10.15 -15.23 -16.67
CA ILE A 135 -10.33 -14.30 -15.56
C ILE A 135 -11.03 -13.03 -16.05
N GLU A 136 -10.66 -12.51 -17.21
CA GLU A 136 -11.29 -11.33 -17.82
C GLU A 136 -12.79 -11.54 -18.05
N GLN A 137 -13.20 -12.72 -18.48
CA GLN A 137 -14.64 -13.06 -18.64
C GLN A 137 -15.39 -12.99 -17.32
N ILE A 138 -14.79 -13.51 -16.24
CA ILE A 138 -15.39 -13.44 -14.90
C ILE A 138 -15.53 -11.99 -14.43
N ILE A 139 -14.51 -11.16 -14.69
CA ILE A 139 -14.52 -9.73 -14.32
C ILE A 139 -15.53 -8.97 -15.15
N ALA A 140 -15.58 -9.21 -16.47
CA ALA A 140 -16.49 -8.55 -17.40
C ALA A 140 -17.97 -8.88 -17.12
N ALA A 141 -18.26 -10.07 -16.61
CA ALA A 141 -19.61 -10.48 -16.24
C ALA A 141 -20.16 -9.76 -14.99
N ARG A 142 -19.32 -9.07 -14.23
CA ARG A 142 -19.74 -8.38 -13.00
C ARG A 142 -20.25 -6.96 -13.29
N PRO A 143 -21.46 -6.60 -12.83
CA PRO A 143 -22.03 -5.27 -13.08
C PRO A 143 -21.27 -4.15 -12.37
N GLU A 144 -20.50 -4.45 -11.32
CA GLU A 144 -19.70 -3.50 -10.59
C GLU A 144 -18.41 -3.10 -11.31
N THR A 145 -18.02 -3.82 -12.37
CA THR A 145 -16.82 -3.53 -13.15
C THR A 145 -17.10 -2.41 -14.15
N TYR A 146 -16.30 -1.35 -14.06
CA TYR A 146 -16.34 -0.26 -15.04
C TYR A 146 -15.41 -0.52 -16.22
N SER A 147 -14.17 -0.90 -15.94
CA SER A 147 -13.16 -1.22 -16.95
C SER A 147 -12.04 -2.05 -16.31
N PHE A 148 -11.31 -2.77 -17.14
CA PHE A 148 -10.11 -3.46 -16.70
C PHE A 148 -9.03 -3.42 -17.79
N PHE A 149 -7.78 -3.62 -17.37
CA PHE A 149 -6.62 -3.75 -18.24
C PHE A 149 -5.80 -4.94 -17.75
N ALA A 150 -5.52 -5.88 -18.65
CA ALA A 150 -4.75 -7.08 -18.35
C ALA A 150 -3.47 -7.12 -19.20
N ALA A 151 -2.38 -7.57 -18.61
CA ALA A 151 -1.16 -7.81 -19.34
C ALA A 151 -0.36 -8.98 -18.74
N VAL A 152 0.28 -9.75 -19.60
CA VAL A 152 1.24 -10.79 -19.24
C VAL A 152 2.63 -10.17 -19.12
N GLY A 153 3.44 -10.66 -18.17
CA GLY A 153 4.81 -10.20 -17.99
C GLY A 153 4.95 -8.87 -17.25
N LEU A 154 3.87 -8.28 -16.76
CA LEU A 154 3.88 -7.08 -15.90
C LEU A 154 4.30 -7.46 -14.47
N GLY A 155 5.54 -7.85 -14.27
CA GLY A 155 6.15 -8.15 -12.98
C GLY A 155 7.54 -7.53 -12.90
N GLU A 156 8.19 -7.65 -11.75
CA GLU A 156 9.55 -7.13 -11.55
C GLU A 156 10.59 -7.73 -12.52
N VAL A 157 10.29 -8.88 -13.13
CA VAL A 157 11.24 -9.66 -13.94
C VAL A 157 10.71 -9.99 -15.36
N GLY A 158 9.54 -9.49 -15.76
CA GLY A 158 8.98 -9.74 -17.09
C GLY A 158 8.71 -11.22 -17.41
N GLN A 159 8.38 -12.03 -16.39
CA GLN A 159 8.17 -13.46 -16.56
C GLN A 159 6.85 -13.75 -17.28
N VAL A 160 6.90 -14.54 -18.34
CA VAL A 160 5.72 -14.91 -19.15
C VAL A 160 4.68 -15.75 -18.41
N ASN A 161 5.05 -16.37 -17.29
CA ASN A 161 4.14 -17.12 -16.43
C ASN A 161 3.46 -16.22 -15.36
N SER A 162 3.63 -14.92 -15.42
CA SER A 162 2.98 -13.97 -14.54
C SER A 162 2.14 -12.97 -15.33
N GLY A 163 1.02 -12.56 -14.78
CA GLY A 163 0.16 -11.53 -15.34
C GLY A 163 -0.43 -10.64 -14.26
N ARG A 164 -0.91 -9.49 -14.66
CA ARG A 164 -1.59 -8.55 -13.77
C ARG A 164 -2.78 -7.95 -14.46
N ILE A 165 -3.89 -7.88 -13.75
CA ILE A 165 -5.11 -7.24 -14.22
C ILE A 165 -5.43 -6.08 -13.28
N PHE A 166 -5.51 -4.88 -13.83
CA PHE A 166 -5.97 -3.70 -13.12
C PHE A 166 -7.46 -3.57 -13.36
N VAL A 167 -8.23 -3.58 -12.29
CA VAL A 167 -9.69 -3.48 -12.35
C VAL A 167 -10.12 -2.15 -11.76
N ARG A 168 -10.94 -1.42 -12.50
CA ARG A 168 -11.64 -0.24 -12.04
C ARG A 168 -13.12 -0.58 -11.86
N LEU A 169 -13.64 -0.28 -10.69
CA LEU A 169 -15.05 -0.44 -10.36
C LEU A 169 -15.84 0.84 -10.70
N VAL A 170 -17.16 0.70 -10.82
CA VAL A 170 -18.06 1.85 -10.81
C VAL A 170 -17.96 2.60 -9.48
N GLU A 171 -18.29 3.88 -9.47
CA GLU A 171 -18.22 4.74 -8.28
C GLU A 171 -18.96 4.11 -7.08
N ARG A 172 -18.42 4.36 -5.87
CA ARG A 172 -18.94 3.75 -4.63
C ARG A 172 -20.42 4.02 -4.40
N ASN A 173 -20.91 5.18 -4.82
CA ASN A 173 -22.32 5.60 -4.70
C ASN A 173 -23.25 4.86 -5.68
N LYS A 174 -22.74 4.24 -6.72
CA LYS A 174 -23.49 3.53 -7.77
C LYS A 174 -23.51 2.01 -7.57
N ARG A 175 -22.87 1.49 -6.53
CA ARG A 175 -22.80 0.05 -6.23
C ARG A 175 -23.15 -0.24 -4.78
N LYS A 176 -23.70 -1.43 -4.54
CA LYS A 176 -24.11 -1.87 -3.18
C LYS A 176 -22.93 -2.44 -2.41
N LEU A 177 -22.10 -3.25 -3.06
CA LEU A 177 -20.96 -3.93 -2.45
C LEU A 177 -19.74 -3.02 -2.32
N GLY A 178 -19.01 -3.13 -1.22
CA GLY A 178 -17.72 -2.51 -1.02
C GLY A 178 -16.62 -3.19 -1.86
N GLN A 179 -15.51 -2.49 -2.11
CA GLN A 179 -14.37 -3.06 -2.82
C GLN A 179 -13.86 -4.35 -2.16
N ALA A 180 -13.77 -4.37 -0.84
CA ALA A 180 -13.32 -5.53 -0.08
C ALA A 180 -14.25 -6.74 -0.25
N ASP A 181 -15.58 -6.52 -0.28
CA ASP A 181 -16.56 -7.58 -0.48
C ASP A 181 -16.47 -8.16 -1.91
N ILE A 182 -16.35 -7.28 -2.91
CA ILE A 182 -16.15 -7.67 -4.32
C ILE A 182 -14.87 -8.50 -4.46
N MET A 183 -13.77 -8.06 -3.87
CA MET A 183 -12.50 -8.83 -3.90
C MET A 183 -12.64 -10.18 -3.21
N LYS A 184 -13.40 -10.27 -2.12
CA LYS A 184 -13.66 -11.52 -1.39
C LYS A 184 -14.49 -12.50 -2.22
N GLU A 185 -15.53 -12.04 -2.89
CA GLU A 185 -16.32 -12.87 -3.80
C GLU A 185 -15.49 -13.32 -5.01
N LEU A 186 -14.81 -12.37 -5.64
CA LEU A 186 -13.97 -12.65 -6.80
C LEU A 186 -12.87 -13.68 -6.46
N ARG A 187 -12.30 -13.62 -5.26
CA ARG A 187 -11.32 -14.63 -4.81
C ARG A 187 -11.90 -16.04 -4.80
N ARG A 188 -13.18 -16.21 -4.47
CA ARG A 188 -13.84 -17.54 -4.52
C ARG A 188 -13.96 -18.05 -5.93
N ASP A 189 -14.37 -17.17 -6.86
CA ASP A 189 -14.57 -17.53 -8.27
C ASP A 189 -13.22 -17.86 -8.92
N LEU A 190 -12.21 -17.05 -8.69
CA LEU A 190 -10.87 -17.25 -9.24
C LEU A 190 -10.18 -18.51 -8.71
N ASN A 191 -10.46 -18.91 -7.46
CA ASN A 191 -9.91 -20.14 -6.90
C ASN A 191 -10.42 -21.41 -7.59
N GLN A 192 -11.50 -21.33 -8.36
CA GLN A 192 -12.04 -22.47 -9.12
C GLN A 192 -11.31 -22.71 -10.43
N ILE A 193 -10.53 -21.75 -10.92
CA ILE A 193 -9.79 -21.90 -12.17
C ILE A 193 -8.57 -22.80 -11.92
N PRO A 194 -8.48 -23.95 -12.62
CA PRO A 194 -7.36 -24.88 -12.46
C PRO A 194 -6.09 -24.34 -13.14
N GLY A 195 -4.94 -24.66 -12.56
CA GLY A 195 -3.64 -24.31 -13.15
C GLY A 195 -3.29 -22.82 -13.12
N VAL A 196 -3.97 -22.04 -12.28
CA VAL A 196 -3.64 -20.63 -12.06
C VAL A 196 -3.75 -20.27 -10.59
N LEU A 197 -2.86 -19.42 -10.13
CA LEU A 197 -2.94 -18.73 -8.86
C LEU A 197 -3.33 -17.29 -9.16
N ALA A 198 -4.57 -16.92 -8.86
CA ALA A 198 -5.06 -15.57 -9.07
C ALA A 198 -5.64 -15.00 -7.77
N PHE A 199 -5.19 -13.84 -7.35
CA PHE A 199 -5.67 -13.21 -6.13
C PHE A 199 -5.86 -11.71 -6.30
N PRO A 200 -7.05 -11.19 -5.99
CA PRO A 200 -7.30 -9.76 -5.95
C PRO A 200 -6.64 -9.14 -4.73
N ALA A 201 -5.99 -8.00 -4.93
CA ALA A 201 -5.33 -7.21 -3.91
C ALA A 201 -5.62 -5.72 -4.12
N ALA A 202 -5.75 -4.96 -3.04
CA ALA A 202 -5.82 -3.52 -3.13
C ALA A 202 -4.55 -2.96 -3.78
N VAL A 203 -4.67 -1.85 -4.49
CA VAL A 203 -3.48 -1.15 -5.03
C VAL A 203 -2.69 -0.62 -3.84
N PRO A 204 -1.42 -1.01 -3.67
CA PRO A 204 -0.64 -0.56 -2.53
C PRO A 204 -0.41 0.95 -2.59
N THR A 205 -0.82 1.66 -1.55
CA THR A 205 -0.64 3.11 -1.41
C THR A 205 0.84 3.48 -1.20
N ILE A 206 1.62 2.56 -0.64
CA ILE A 206 3.06 2.73 -0.41
C ILE A 206 3.80 1.79 -1.37
N GLY A 207 4.65 2.34 -2.23
CA GLY A 207 5.44 1.57 -3.19
C GLY A 207 6.30 0.48 -2.52
N GLY A 208 6.47 -0.66 -3.21
CA GLY A 208 7.25 -1.81 -2.73
C GLY A 208 6.47 -2.85 -1.94
N GLN A 209 5.19 -2.67 -1.67
CA GLN A 209 4.34 -3.70 -1.10
C GLN A 209 3.65 -4.48 -2.23
N ARG A 210 3.69 -5.80 -2.16
CA ARG A 210 3.04 -6.68 -3.17
C ARG A 210 1.53 -6.83 -2.96
N GLY A 211 0.98 -6.25 -1.90
CA GLY A 211 -0.45 -6.32 -1.59
C GLY A 211 -0.88 -7.62 -0.88
N GLU A 212 0.05 -8.54 -0.59
CA GLU A 212 -0.26 -9.69 0.25
C GLU A 212 -0.35 -9.27 1.72
N PRO A 213 -1.39 -9.71 2.44
CA PRO A 213 -1.62 -9.30 3.83
C PRO A 213 -0.59 -9.85 4.82
N LEU A 214 0.08 -10.96 4.47
CA LEU A 214 1.12 -11.57 5.29
C LEU A 214 2.35 -11.85 4.42
N GLN A 215 3.46 -11.21 4.75
CA GLN A 215 4.75 -11.42 4.12
C GLN A 215 5.83 -11.59 5.17
N PHE A 216 6.67 -12.59 5.04
CA PHE A 216 7.84 -12.76 5.87
C PHE A 216 8.97 -13.41 5.08
N ALA A 217 10.20 -13.20 5.49
CA ALA A 217 11.38 -13.76 4.86
C ALA A 217 12.06 -14.76 5.78
N ILE A 218 12.40 -15.92 5.23
CA ILE A 218 13.28 -16.90 5.87
C ILE A 218 14.68 -16.66 5.32
N LEU A 219 15.64 -16.40 6.19
CA LEU A 219 17.02 -16.10 5.82
C LEU A 219 17.92 -17.29 6.12
N GLY A 220 18.85 -17.59 5.23
CA GLY A 220 19.82 -18.66 5.37
C GLY A 220 20.80 -18.67 4.19
N GLU A 221 21.88 -19.41 4.35
CA GLU A 221 22.95 -19.51 3.33
C GLU A 221 22.72 -20.64 2.31
N ASP A 222 22.00 -21.70 2.71
CA ASP A 222 21.72 -22.88 1.89
C ASP A 222 20.33 -22.80 1.27
N LEU A 223 20.28 -22.62 -0.04
CA LEU A 223 19.03 -22.52 -0.80
C LEU A 223 18.17 -23.80 -0.75
N ARG A 224 18.79 -25.00 -0.70
CA ARG A 224 18.03 -26.26 -0.62
C ARG A 224 17.34 -26.39 0.74
N LYS A 225 18.07 -26.06 1.80
CA LYS A 225 17.51 -26.09 3.16
C LYS A 225 16.43 -25.02 3.33
N LEU A 226 16.60 -23.85 2.72
CA LEU A 226 15.54 -22.82 2.69
C LEU A 226 14.29 -23.31 1.94
N ASP A 227 14.47 -24.03 0.83
CA ASP A 227 13.35 -24.61 0.08
C ASP A 227 12.60 -25.66 0.90
N GLU A 228 13.31 -26.58 1.55
CA GLU A 228 12.71 -27.59 2.45
C GLU A 228 11.94 -26.97 3.61
N LEU A 229 12.55 -26.01 4.30
CA LEU A 229 11.91 -25.30 5.41
C LEU A 229 10.68 -24.52 4.98
N SER A 230 10.77 -23.83 3.84
CA SER A 230 9.65 -23.09 3.26
C SER A 230 8.48 -24.00 2.89
N ASN A 231 8.77 -25.16 2.28
CA ASN A 231 7.75 -26.15 1.93
C ASN A 231 7.09 -26.73 3.18
N ALA A 232 7.88 -27.07 4.20
CA ALA A 232 7.35 -27.58 5.49
C ALA A 232 6.46 -26.53 6.17
N MET A 233 6.86 -25.26 6.13
CA MET A 233 6.09 -24.16 6.70
C MET A 233 4.79 -23.92 5.94
N ILE A 234 4.82 -23.92 4.62
CA ILE A 234 3.61 -23.83 3.78
C ILE A 234 2.64 -24.97 4.12
N ALA A 235 3.13 -26.19 4.24
CA ALA A 235 2.31 -27.36 4.59
C ALA A 235 1.62 -27.21 5.95
N GLN A 236 2.31 -26.65 6.95
CA GLN A 236 1.74 -26.40 8.27
C GLN A 236 0.75 -25.23 8.27
N LEU A 237 1.11 -24.12 7.64
CA LEU A 237 0.27 -22.92 7.58
C LEU A 237 -1.00 -23.14 6.78
N SER A 238 -0.97 -23.95 5.72
CA SER A 238 -2.14 -24.26 4.89
C SER A 238 -3.24 -25.02 5.65
N GLN A 239 -2.91 -25.62 6.80
CA GLN A 239 -3.90 -26.29 7.67
C GLN A 239 -4.63 -25.35 8.61
N LEU A 240 -4.16 -24.11 8.74
CA LEU A 240 -4.79 -23.14 9.62
C LEU A 240 -6.05 -22.55 8.97
N PRO A 241 -7.16 -22.43 9.73
CA PRO A 241 -8.37 -21.83 9.19
C PRO A 241 -8.16 -20.35 8.86
N GLY A 242 -8.62 -19.92 7.70
CA GLY A 242 -8.50 -18.55 7.24
C GLY A 242 -7.23 -18.24 6.42
N MET A 243 -6.30 -19.18 6.30
CA MET A 243 -5.18 -19.06 5.37
C MET A 243 -5.67 -19.30 3.94
N GLY A 244 -5.31 -18.39 3.03
CA GLY A 244 -5.52 -18.55 1.59
C GLY A 244 -4.44 -19.42 0.95
N LYS A 245 -4.29 -19.30 -0.36
CA LYS A 245 -3.15 -19.92 -1.06
C LYS A 245 -1.86 -19.25 -0.61
N LEU A 246 -0.88 -20.08 -0.23
CA LEU A 246 0.46 -19.65 0.17
C LEU A 246 1.42 -19.89 -1.01
N ASP A 247 2.29 -18.94 -1.26
CA ASP A 247 3.36 -19.05 -2.28
C ASP A 247 4.70 -18.61 -1.68
N LYS A 248 5.78 -18.98 -2.35
CA LYS A 248 7.16 -18.61 -2.01
C LYS A 248 7.90 -18.11 -3.24
N ASP A 249 8.82 -17.18 -3.03
CA ASP A 249 9.64 -16.63 -4.13
C ASP A 249 10.73 -17.59 -4.60
N LEU A 250 11.28 -18.40 -3.67
CA LEU A 250 12.32 -19.37 -4.00
C LEU A 250 11.74 -20.58 -4.75
N LYS A 251 12.06 -20.71 -6.03
CA LYS A 251 11.64 -21.82 -6.91
C LYS A 251 12.87 -22.47 -7.52
N LEU A 252 13.31 -23.58 -6.93
CA LEU A 252 14.50 -24.33 -7.38
C LEU A 252 14.23 -25.27 -8.54
N ASN A 253 12.95 -25.53 -8.85
CA ASN A 253 12.53 -26.52 -9.88
C ASN A 253 12.16 -25.84 -11.20
N LEU A 254 12.87 -24.80 -11.59
CA LEU A 254 12.70 -24.22 -12.92
C LEU A 254 13.19 -25.24 -13.97
N PRO A 255 12.35 -25.66 -14.92
CA PRO A 255 12.82 -26.48 -16.03
C PRO A 255 13.81 -25.66 -16.86
N GLU A 256 15.04 -26.16 -17.01
CA GLU A 256 16.06 -25.55 -17.84
C GLU A 256 16.42 -26.49 -18.98
N VAL A 257 16.66 -25.95 -20.16
CA VAL A 257 17.27 -26.66 -21.26
C VAL A 257 18.74 -26.33 -21.29
N ARG A 258 19.59 -27.29 -20.93
CA ARG A 258 21.04 -27.13 -20.96
C ARG A 258 21.57 -27.57 -22.31
N LEU A 259 22.11 -26.64 -23.07
CA LEU A 259 22.75 -26.92 -24.36
C LEU A 259 24.26 -27.03 -24.15
N THR A 260 24.82 -28.14 -24.57
CA THR A 260 26.29 -28.37 -24.53
C THR A 260 26.82 -28.38 -25.96
N LEU A 261 27.69 -27.42 -26.26
CA LEU A 261 28.33 -27.33 -27.56
C LEU A 261 29.45 -28.35 -27.67
N ASP A 262 29.42 -29.18 -28.70
CA ASP A 262 30.55 -30.01 -29.13
C ASP A 262 31.59 -29.10 -29.84
N ARG A 263 32.63 -28.69 -29.09
CA ARG A 263 33.61 -27.72 -29.56
C ARG A 263 34.49 -28.26 -30.67
N ASP A 264 34.78 -29.57 -30.66
CA ASP A 264 35.65 -30.19 -31.65
C ASP A 264 34.95 -30.25 -32.99
N ARG A 265 33.67 -30.60 -32.97
CA ARG A 265 32.82 -30.65 -34.18
C ARG A 265 32.53 -29.25 -34.73
N ALA A 266 32.29 -28.28 -33.86
CA ALA A 266 32.08 -26.90 -34.26
C ALA A 266 33.37 -26.33 -34.93
N ALA A 267 34.56 -26.61 -34.37
CA ALA A 267 35.84 -26.19 -34.94
C ALA A 267 36.08 -26.83 -36.33
N GLN A 268 35.76 -28.12 -36.51
CA GLN A 268 35.82 -28.78 -37.80
C GLN A 268 34.93 -28.15 -38.88
N LEU A 269 33.81 -27.58 -38.46
CA LEU A 269 32.86 -26.89 -39.33
C LEU A 269 33.16 -25.39 -39.49
N GLY A 270 34.21 -24.88 -38.84
CA GLY A 270 34.61 -23.46 -38.87
C GLY A 270 33.62 -22.54 -38.12
N ILE A 271 32.78 -23.11 -37.23
CA ILE A 271 31.77 -22.37 -36.46
C ILE A 271 32.37 -22.02 -35.09
N SER A 272 32.34 -20.72 -34.72
CA SER A 272 32.80 -20.32 -33.42
C SER A 272 31.73 -20.57 -32.34
N ALA A 273 32.15 -20.77 -31.09
CA ALA A 273 31.23 -20.86 -29.96
C ALA A 273 30.38 -19.60 -29.78
N GLN A 274 30.92 -18.44 -30.18
CA GLN A 274 30.22 -17.17 -30.15
C GLN A 274 29.06 -17.10 -31.14
N ASP A 275 29.26 -17.61 -32.38
CA ASP A 275 28.22 -17.64 -33.41
C ASP A 275 27.07 -18.52 -32.97
N VAL A 276 27.36 -19.68 -32.35
CA VAL A 276 26.34 -20.59 -31.82
C VAL A 276 25.55 -19.90 -30.69
N ALA A 277 26.25 -19.25 -29.74
CA ALA A 277 25.60 -18.55 -28.63
C ALA A 277 24.74 -17.39 -29.14
N GLN A 278 25.23 -16.63 -30.10
CA GLN A 278 24.49 -15.49 -30.67
C GLN A 278 23.27 -15.96 -31.47
N THR A 279 23.39 -17.04 -32.25
CA THR A 279 22.27 -17.63 -32.98
C THR A 279 21.20 -18.16 -32.02
N LEU A 280 21.61 -18.85 -30.96
CA LEU A 280 20.68 -19.35 -29.95
C LEU A 280 19.97 -18.21 -29.23
N SER A 281 20.70 -17.16 -28.85
CA SER A 281 20.11 -15.97 -28.23
C SER A 281 19.08 -15.31 -29.15
N LEU A 282 19.40 -15.19 -30.43
CA LEU A 282 18.50 -14.63 -31.43
C LEU A 282 17.24 -15.47 -31.66
N MET A 283 17.38 -16.80 -31.65
CA MET A 283 16.26 -17.72 -31.87
C MET A 283 15.36 -17.89 -30.64
N THR A 284 15.89 -17.72 -29.43
CA THR A 284 15.16 -17.93 -28.17
C THR A 284 14.68 -16.66 -27.51
N GLY A 285 15.49 -15.60 -27.51
CA GLY A 285 15.19 -14.34 -26.83
C GLY A 285 14.88 -13.17 -27.76
N GLY A 286 15.20 -13.30 -29.04
CA GLY A 286 15.19 -12.18 -29.97
C GLY A 286 16.34 -11.21 -29.73
N VAL A 287 16.58 -10.31 -30.64
CA VAL A 287 17.56 -9.21 -30.54
C VAL A 287 16.92 -7.93 -31.08
N ASP A 288 17.10 -6.85 -30.40
CA ASP A 288 16.73 -5.53 -30.90
C ASP A 288 17.68 -5.14 -32.04
N VAL A 289 17.15 -5.19 -33.26
CA VAL A 289 17.95 -4.96 -34.48
C VAL A 289 18.16 -3.47 -34.75
N ALA A 290 17.16 -2.64 -34.46
CA ALA A 290 17.24 -1.20 -34.64
C ALA A 290 16.13 -0.48 -33.87
N GLU A 291 16.41 0.74 -33.40
CA GLU A 291 15.39 1.71 -32.97
C GLU A 291 14.90 2.50 -34.18
N PHE A 292 13.63 2.41 -34.49
CA PHE A 292 13.02 3.26 -35.49
C PHE A 292 12.44 4.51 -34.80
N LYS A 293 13.03 5.68 -35.08
CA LYS A 293 12.53 6.96 -34.60
C LYS A 293 11.76 7.66 -35.72
N GLU A 294 10.44 7.67 -35.63
CA GLU A 294 9.60 8.47 -36.51
C GLU A 294 9.32 9.82 -35.84
N ARG A 295 9.80 10.90 -36.50
CA ARG A 295 9.56 12.32 -36.17
C ARG A 295 9.03 12.60 -34.76
N ASN A 296 9.95 12.82 -33.82
CA ASN A 296 9.70 13.47 -32.51
C ASN A 296 8.61 12.85 -31.59
N GLN A 297 8.47 11.57 -31.57
CA GLN A 297 7.81 10.89 -30.44
C GLN A 297 8.76 9.89 -29.80
#